data_3634c911e05e94bcaa1985bf7ef231aa
#
_entry.id   3634c911e05e94bcaa1985bf7ef231aa
#
_cell.length_a   1.000
_cell.length_b   1.000
_cell.length_c   1.000
_cell.angle_alpha   90.00
_cell.angle_beta   90.00
_cell.angle_gamma   90.00
#
_symmetry.space_group_name_H-M   'P 1'
#
loop_
_entity.id
_entity.type
_entity.pdbx_description
1 polymer ?
#
loop_
_entity_poly.entity_id
_entity_poly.type
_entity_poly.pdbx_seq_one_letter_code
_entity_poly.pdbx_strand_id
1 'polypeptide(L)'
;MQYSDKIILHNSVKDYYEITTRVLQELDGLKDPAELASTCGEAEPVTLLIHFGEALRADHLPFNGYERNTMPLLSRLPGIISFPKVASYATATRESTLGALSDATVEGRKLHYSGFMSLFNKHGFSTNAVLLPSGSVHDMPAYRLLKDTRNIVQIPEDEIYDVMNSLPYIFNILEQGRDQRLVLYVNNLGSHPAYYYREKNKVFLPDERNMVFPTMFPKQNIVNAYDNTILQNDEFIYSIIEKLKDRNAVYFYCSDHGQSLGERGNYTQNGSMDIPEQRYVACFVWFSDLFRKTHPDMVRNLEANAERLPMISHDYFFHTVIALGSISSQVVDPGLNLCSPCVRPFTGDVPAFPEYDRQLEEMRKRLSTKDEMPVAGK
;
A
#
# COMPACT_ATOMS: atom_id res chain seq x y z
N MET A 1 -2.51 11.40 -40.60
CA MET A 1 -3.39 11.76 -39.46
C MET A 1 -4.54 12.57 -40.00
N GLN A 2 -5.72 11.99 -40.01
CA GLN A 2 -6.91 12.68 -40.56
C GLN A 2 -7.40 13.73 -39.53
N TYR A 3 -8.14 14.72 -40.03
CA TYR A 3 -8.64 15.87 -39.24
C TYR A 3 -9.48 15.42 -38.03
N SER A 4 -10.15 14.24 -38.13
CA SER A 4 -10.91 13.58 -37.06
C SER A 4 -10.05 13.17 -35.86
N ASP A 5 -8.82 12.69 -36.12
CA ASP A 5 -7.94 12.20 -35.04
C ASP A 5 -7.40 13.33 -34.15
N LYS A 6 -7.18 14.52 -34.78
CA LYS A 6 -6.77 15.72 -34.05
C LYS A 6 -7.89 16.28 -33.16
N ILE A 7 -9.16 16.17 -33.59
CA ILE A 7 -10.31 16.65 -32.83
C ILE A 7 -10.56 15.72 -31.64
N ILE A 8 -10.44 14.41 -31.81
CA ILE A 8 -10.58 13.41 -30.73
C ILE A 8 -9.48 13.59 -29.67
N LEU A 9 -8.23 13.79 -30.09
CA LEU A 9 -7.12 14.06 -29.16
C LEU A 9 -7.32 15.40 -28.42
N HIS A 10 -7.78 16.43 -29.09
CA HIS A 10 -8.02 17.72 -28.47
C HIS A 10 -9.17 17.71 -27.46
N ASN A 11 -10.25 17.01 -27.77
CA ASN A 11 -11.37 16.85 -26.84
C ASN A 11 -10.97 15.99 -25.63
N SER A 12 -10.23 14.90 -25.82
CA SER A 12 -9.75 14.06 -24.72
C SER A 12 -8.77 14.81 -23.80
N VAL A 13 -7.91 15.68 -24.34
CA VAL A 13 -7.03 16.53 -23.52
C VAL A 13 -7.83 17.59 -22.77
N LYS A 14 -8.83 18.21 -23.42
CA LYS A 14 -9.72 19.19 -22.78
C LYS A 14 -10.53 18.54 -21.65
N ASP A 15 -11.14 17.40 -21.93
CA ASP A 15 -11.91 16.63 -20.94
C ASP A 15 -11.01 16.23 -19.75
N TYR A 16 -9.78 15.80 -20.01
CA TYR A 16 -8.79 15.50 -18.97
C TYR A 16 -8.49 16.73 -18.09
N TYR A 17 -8.27 17.90 -18.70
CA TYR A 17 -8.04 19.15 -17.95
C TYR A 17 -9.25 19.57 -17.11
N GLU A 18 -10.46 19.46 -17.66
CA GLU A 18 -11.69 19.80 -16.95
C GLU A 18 -11.93 18.89 -15.76
N ILE A 19 -11.77 17.58 -15.95
CA ILE A 19 -11.89 16.57 -14.87
C ILE A 19 -10.83 16.82 -13.79
N THR A 20 -9.57 17.03 -14.19
CA THR A 20 -8.48 17.29 -13.25
C THR A 20 -8.71 18.57 -12.45
N THR A 21 -9.12 19.65 -13.10
CA THR A 21 -9.43 20.92 -12.45
C THR A 21 -10.57 20.78 -11.44
N ARG A 22 -11.62 20.04 -11.80
CA ARG A 22 -12.74 19.75 -10.91
C ARG A 22 -12.32 18.95 -9.68
N VAL A 23 -11.53 17.91 -9.87
CA VAL A 23 -10.99 17.10 -8.76
C VAL A 23 -10.14 17.96 -7.83
N LEU A 24 -9.27 18.82 -8.38
CA LEU A 24 -8.46 19.74 -7.56
C LEU A 24 -9.32 20.71 -6.75
N GLN A 25 -10.38 21.27 -7.35
CA GLN A 25 -11.32 22.15 -6.64
C GLN A 25 -12.07 21.41 -5.51
N GLU A 26 -12.47 20.16 -5.74
CA GLU A 26 -13.09 19.33 -4.72
C GLU A 26 -12.12 19.08 -3.56
N LEU A 27 -10.84 18.80 -3.84
CA LEU A 27 -9.81 18.60 -2.82
C LEU A 27 -9.49 19.88 -2.02
N ASP A 28 -9.50 21.04 -2.65
CA ASP A 28 -9.27 22.32 -1.96
C ASP A 28 -10.43 22.71 -1.04
N GLY A 29 -11.62 22.16 -1.26
CA GLY A 29 -12.82 22.36 -0.42
C GLY A 29 -12.94 21.40 0.77
N LEU A 30 -12.03 20.46 0.95
CA LEU A 30 -12.09 19.47 2.04
C LEU A 30 -11.78 20.11 3.39
N LYS A 31 -12.44 19.58 4.44
CA LYS A 31 -12.20 20.00 5.83
C LYS A 31 -10.83 19.50 6.31
N ASP A 32 -10.19 20.32 7.14
CA ASP A 32 -8.98 19.89 7.84
C ASP A 32 -9.36 19.02 9.06
N PRO A 33 -8.92 17.74 9.14
CA PRO A 33 -9.20 16.89 10.29
C PRO A 33 -8.58 17.42 11.60
N ALA A 34 -7.55 18.26 11.51
CA ALA A 34 -6.94 18.90 12.68
C ALA A 34 -7.86 19.92 13.38
N GLU A 35 -8.89 20.42 12.70
CA GLU A 35 -9.90 21.31 13.32
C GLU A 35 -10.82 20.57 14.29
N LEU A 36 -10.91 19.24 14.18
CA LEU A 36 -11.75 18.44 15.06
C LEU A 36 -11.11 18.19 16.42
N ALA A 37 -11.96 17.89 17.41
CA ALA A 37 -11.50 17.49 18.73
C ALA A 37 -10.70 16.18 18.62
N SER A 38 -9.52 16.17 19.21
CA SER A 38 -8.62 15.02 19.18
C SER A 38 -7.66 15.02 20.36
N THR A 39 -7.24 13.84 20.77
CA THR A 39 -6.20 13.60 21.80
C THR A 39 -5.16 12.65 21.25
N CYS A 40 -3.96 12.67 21.82
CA CYS A 40 -2.89 11.74 21.49
C CYS A 40 -2.39 11.08 22.77
N GLY A 41 -2.37 9.75 22.78
CA GLY A 41 -1.83 8.96 23.89
C GLY A 41 -0.32 8.77 23.82
N GLU A 42 0.33 9.14 22.69
CA GLU A 42 1.75 8.97 22.49
C GLU A 42 2.53 10.17 23.02
N ALA A 43 3.40 9.94 23.97
CA ALA A 43 4.30 10.98 24.53
C ALA A 43 5.78 10.72 24.16
N GLU A 44 6.14 9.45 23.94
CA GLU A 44 7.49 9.00 23.67
C GLU A 44 7.79 8.98 22.17
N PRO A 45 9.09 8.96 21.78
CA PRO A 45 9.46 8.78 20.37
C PRO A 45 8.87 7.51 19.78
N VAL A 46 8.18 7.66 18.66
CA VAL A 46 7.61 6.56 17.86
C VAL A 46 7.79 6.84 16.38
N THR A 47 8.07 5.82 15.60
CA THR A 47 8.21 5.91 14.14
C THR A 47 7.10 5.14 13.44
N LEU A 48 6.26 5.86 12.70
CA LEU A 48 5.25 5.29 11.83
C LEU A 48 5.71 5.42 10.38
N LEU A 49 6.08 4.31 9.76
CA LEU A 49 6.41 4.27 8.35
C LEU A 49 5.23 3.67 7.59
N ILE A 50 4.62 4.51 6.77
CA ILE A 50 3.44 4.20 5.98
C ILE A 50 3.86 4.10 4.52
N HIS A 51 3.93 2.87 4.00
CA HIS A 51 4.30 2.61 2.62
C HIS A 51 3.06 2.27 1.79
N PHE A 52 2.65 3.21 0.97
CA PHE A 52 1.60 2.98 -0.02
C PHE A 52 2.29 2.61 -1.35
N GLY A 53 2.39 1.29 -1.58
CA GLY A 53 3.14 0.72 -2.69
C GLY A 53 2.35 0.69 -3.99
N GLU A 54 3.00 0.28 -5.08
CA GLU A 54 2.46 0.29 -6.44
C GLU A 54 2.29 -1.14 -6.96
N ALA A 55 1.08 -1.46 -7.44
CA ALA A 55 0.70 -2.61 -8.24
C ALA A 55 1.04 -3.99 -7.65
N LEU A 56 1.19 -4.13 -6.31
CA LEU A 56 1.53 -5.40 -5.66
C LEU A 56 0.28 -6.21 -5.33
N ARG A 57 0.13 -7.37 -5.98
CA ARG A 57 -0.98 -8.31 -5.81
C ARG A 57 -0.82 -9.13 -4.54
N ALA A 58 -1.94 -9.37 -3.86
CA ALA A 58 -1.99 -10.19 -2.65
C ALA A 58 -1.67 -11.67 -2.90
N ASP A 59 -2.09 -12.22 -4.05
CA ASP A 59 -1.96 -13.62 -4.44
C ASP A 59 -0.54 -14.01 -4.89
N HIS A 60 0.37 -13.05 -5.04
CA HIS A 60 1.79 -13.29 -5.35
C HIS A 60 2.71 -13.25 -4.12
N LEU A 61 2.14 -13.24 -2.91
CA LEU A 61 2.90 -13.22 -1.65
C LEU A 61 2.99 -14.61 -1.00
N PRO A 62 4.20 -15.09 -0.63
CA PRO A 62 4.39 -16.41 0.00
C PRO A 62 3.59 -16.57 1.30
N PHE A 63 3.51 -15.52 2.14
CA PHE A 63 2.74 -15.54 3.38
C PHE A 63 1.21 -15.45 3.16
N ASN A 64 0.76 -15.31 1.91
CA ASN A 64 -0.63 -15.48 1.46
C ASN A 64 -0.80 -16.79 0.64
N GLY A 65 0.17 -17.70 0.74
CA GLY A 65 0.08 -19.03 0.14
C GLY A 65 0.62 -19.15 -1.28
N TYR A 66 1.19 -18.10 -1.87
CA TYR A 66 1.84 -18.20 -3.18
C TYR A 66 2.96 -19.25 -3.15
N GLU A 67 3.00 -20.10 -4.16
CA GLU A 67 3.94 -21.23 -4.20
C GLU A 67 5.39 -20.82 -4.42
N ARG A 68 5.61 -19.65 -5.07
CA ARG A 68 6.94 -19.12 -5.31
C ARG A 68 7.41 -18.26 -4.14
N ASN A 69 8.69 -18.38 -3.83
CA ASN A 69 9.32 -17.59 -2.78
C ASN A 69 9.71 -16.20 -3.30
N THR A 70 8.72 -15.35 -3.52
CA THR A 70 8.89 -13.98 -4.01
C THR A 70 9.30 -12.98 -2.94
N MET A 71 9.10 -13.31 -1.66
CA MET A 71 9.52 -12.49 -0.52
C MET A 71 10.32 -13.30 0.51
N PRO A 72 11.53 -13.77 0.15
CA PRO A 72 12.32 -14.66 1.02
C PRO A 72 12.79 -14.03 2.32
N LEU A 73 12.98 -12.73 2.39
CA LEU A 73 13.44 -12.02 3.58
C LEU A 73 12.27 -11.77 4.53
N LEU A 74 11.18 -11.20 4.04
CA LEU A 74 9.98 -10.92 4.85
C LEU A 74 9.29 -12.20 5.33
N SER A 75 9.30 -13.28 4.55
CA SER A 75 8.72 -14.56 4.96
C SER A 75 9.44 -15.22 6.15
N ARG A 76 10.68 -14.82 6.43
CA ARG A 76 11.45 -15.28 7.60
C ARG A 76 11.41 -14.29 8.76
N LEU A 77 10.92 -13.09 8.53
CA LEU A 77 10.83 -12.07 9.56
C LEU A 77 9.67 -12.38 10.48
N PRO A 78 9.91 -12.53 11.80
CA PRO A 78 8.82 -12.76 12.74
C PRO A 78 7.93 -11.51 12.86
N GLY A 79 6.62 -11.74 13.06
CA GLY A 79 5.69 -10.67 13.38
C GLY A 79 5.13 -9.91 12.20
N ILE A 80 5.28 -10.39 10.97
CA ILE A 80 4.49 -9.91 9.83
C ILE A 80 3.04 -10.35 10.03
N ILE A 81 2.13 -9.38 10.01
CA ILE A 81 0.69 -9.59 10.10
C ILE A 81 0.12 -9.24 8.72
N SER A 82 -0.34 -10.24 7.97
CA SER A 82 -0.91 -10.05 6.65
C SER A 82 -2.43 -10.00 6.68
N PHE A 83 -3.00 -9.09 5.89
CA PHE A 83 -4.42 -9.09 5.52
C PHE A 83 -4.52 -9.67 4.10
N PRO A 84 -4.81 -10.97 3.94
CA PRO A 84 -4.72 -11.61 2.64
C PRO A 84 -5.76 -11.13 1.63
N LYS A 85 -6.92 -10.66 2.08
CA LYS A 85 -7.99 -10.16 1.21
C LYS A 85 -8.25 -8.69 1.47
N VAL A 86 -7.65 -7.83 0.65
CA VAL A 86 -7.86 -6.39 0.69
C VAL A 86 -8.32 -5.90 -0.67
N ALA A 87 -9.50 -5.29 -0.69
CA ALA A 87 -10.04 -4.67 -1.90
C ALA A 87 -9.48 -3.25 -2.07
N SER A 88 -8.85 -2.98 -3.21
CA SER A 88 -8.43 -1.62 -3.54
C SER A 88 -9.64 -0.71 -3.78
N TYR A 89 -9.47 0.59 -3.56
CA TYR A 89 -10.50 1.60 -3.85
C TYR A 89 -10.81 1.68 -5.36
N ALA A 90 -9.78 1.56 -6.18
CA ALA A 90 -9.86 1.55 -7.63
C ALA A 90 -8.81 0.61 -8.22
N THR A 91 -8.72 0.56 -9.55
CA THR A 91 -7.74 -0.23 -10.31
C THR A 91 -6.67 0.64 -10.96
N ALA A 92 -6.51 1.86 -10.49
CA ALA A 92 -5.48 2.80 -10.94
C ALA A 92 -4.99 3.63 -9.75
N THR A 93 -3.71 3.98 -9.78
CA THR A 93 -2.97 4.63 -8.69
C THR A 93 -3.62 5.95 -8.25
N ARG A 94 -4.04 6.76 -9.22
CA ARG A 94 -4.61 8.08 -8.98
C ARG A 94 -5.84 8.05 -8.07
N GLU A 95 -6.82 7.20 -8.40
CA GLU A 95 -8.06 7.06 -7.66
C GLU A 95 -7.85 6.28 -6.36
N SER A 96 -7.03 5.23 -6.38
CA SER A 96 -6.73 4.42 -5.19
C SER A 96 -6.03 5.23 -4.11
N THR A 97 -5.08 6.10 -4.51
CA THR A 97 -4.37 6.97 -3.57
C THR A 97 -5.31 8.01 -2.96
N LEU A 98 -6.23 8.58 -3.75
CA LEU A 98 -7.27 9.47 -3.21
C LEU A 98 -8.13 8.77 -2.15
N GLY A 99 -8.60 7.55 -2.44
CA GLY A 99 -9.41 6.77 -1.50
C GLY A 99 -8.65 6.43 -0.22
N ALA A 100 -7.43 5.90 -0.34
CA ALA A 100 -6.65 5.44 0.81
C ALA A 100 -6.17 6.59 1.73
N LEU A 101 -5.83 7.75 1.17
CA LEU A 101 -5.36 8.91 1.95
C LEU A 101 -6.49 9.76 2.55
N SER A 102 -7.74 9.39 2.33
CA SER A 102 -8.92 10.12 2.81
C SER A 102 -9.88 9.21 3.57
N ASP A 103 -10.94 9.79 4.09
CA ASP A 103 -12.06 9.09 4.70
C ASP A 103 -13.09 8.55 3.69
N ALA A 104 -12.77 8.58 2.39
CA ALA A 104 -13.64 8.03 1.35
C ALA A 104 -13.73 6.51 1.45
N THR A 105 -14.91 5.97 1.13
CA THR A 105 -15.13 4.53 1.09
C THR A 105 -15.28 4.03 -0.34
N VAL A 106 -14.96 2.76 -0.58
CA VAL A 106 -15.12 2.09 -1.89
C VAL A 106 -16.54 2.26 -2.44
N GLU A 107 -17.56 2.25 -1.58
CA GLU A 107 -18.96 2.42 -1.99
C GLU A 107 -19.36 3.90 -2.06
N GLY A 108 -19.00 4.69 -1.02
CA GLY A 108 -19.47 6.08 -0.88
C GLY A 108 -18.78 7.07 -1.79
N ARG A 109 -17.52 6.80 -2.19
CA ARG A 109 -16.73 7.62 -3.12
C ARG A 109 -16.58 9.10 -2.77
N LYS A 110 -17.00 9.50 -1.57
CA LYS A 110 -17.01 10.90 -1.15
C LYS A 110 -15.93 11.17 -0.11
N LEU A 111 -15.12 12.20 -0.39
CA LEU A 111 -14.09 12.71 0.50
C LEU A 111 -14.69 13.85 1.36
N HIS A 112 -14.35 13.88 2.65
CA HIS A 112 -14.76 14.96 3.56
C HIS A 112 -13.55 15.69 4.15
N TYR A 113 -12.39 15.00 4.29
CA TYR A 113 -11.20 15.49 4.95
C TYR A 113 -9.95 15.49 4.06
N SER A 114 -9.06 16.45 4.30
CA SER A 114 -7.86 16.72 3.50
C SER A 114 -6.67 15.80 3.81
N GLY A 115 -6.91 14.56 4.21
CA GLY A 115 -5.86 13.62 4.59
C GLY A 115 -5.58 13.66 6.10
N PHE A 116 -4.48 13.07 6.56
CA PHE A 116 -4.19 12.86 7.99
C PHE A 116 -2.96 13.62 8.50
N MET A 117 -2.13 14.21 7.64
CA MET A 117 -0.85 14.81 8.04
C MET A 117 -1.02 16.03 8.98
N SER A 118 -2.04 16.87 8.75
CA SER A 118 -2.35 17.99 9.63
C SER A 118 -2.66 17.54 11.06
N LEU A 119 -3.36 16.42 11.22
CA LEU A 119 -3.69 15.85 12.50
C LEU A 119 -2.46 15.36 13.27
N PHE A 120 -1.52 14.72 12.58
CA PHE A 120 -0.23 14.37 13.15
C PHE A 120 0.59 15.60 13.54
N ASN A 121 0.59 16.65 12.71
CA ASN A 121 1.23 17.93 13.02
C ASN A 121 0.67 18.57 14.29
N LYS A 122 -0.66 18.57 14.45
CA LYS A 122 -1.35 19.08 15.64
C LYS A 122 -0.86 18.43 16.92
N HIS A 123 -0.57 17.13 16.85
CA HIS A 123 -0.09 16.34 17.97
C HIS A 123 1.44 16.27 18.05
N GLY A 124 2.19 17.13 17.33
CA GLY A 124 3.63 17.31 17.46
C GLY A 124 4.47 16.21 16.82
N PHE A 125 3.92 15.46 15.87
CA PHE A 125 4.72 14.56 15.05
C PHE A 125 5.53 15.34 13.99
N SER A 126 6.75 14.87 13.70
CA SER A 126 7.49 15.25 12.50
C SER A 126 6.88 14.50 11.33
N THR A 127 6.22 15.21 10.40
CA THR A 127 5.57 14.61 9.24
C THR A 127 6.47 14.73 8.02
N ASN A 128 6.70 13.59 7.37
CA ASN A 128 7.62 13.47 6.24
C ASN A 128 6.98 12.63 5.12
N ALA A 129 7.38 12.89 3.88
CA ALA A 129 7.01 12.07 2.74
C ALA A 129 8.18 11.91 1.77
N VAL A 130 8.33 10.71 1.22
CA VAL A 130 9.20 10.41 0.07
C VAL A 130 8.29 9.99 -1.07
N LEU A 131 8.28 10.79 -2.12
CA LEU A 131 7.30 10.71 -3.21
C LEU A 131 7.97 10.63 -4.57
N LEU A 132 7.25 10.10 -5.54
CA LEU A 132 7.58 10.27 -6.94
C LEU A 132 7.54 11.76 -7.34
N PRO A 133 8.29 12.19 -8.38
CA PRO A 133 8.37 13.60 -8.75
C PRO A 133 7.01 14.16 -9.20
N SER A 134 6.72 15.40 -8.80
CA SER A 134 5.59 16.17 -9.32
C SER A 134 5.90 16.66 -10.72
N GLY A 135 4.89 16.66 -11.63
CA GLY A 135 5.06 17.08 -13.02
C GLY A 135 5.37 15.94 -13.98
N SER A 136 5.63 14.74 -13.48
CA SER A 136 5.59 13.51 -14.28
C SER A 136 4.14 13.09 -14.58
N VAL A 137 3.96 12.02 -15.33
CA VAL A 137 2.65 11.32 -15.51
C VAL A 137 1.93 11.07 -14.17
N HIS A 138 2.64 11.27 -13.08
CA HIS A 138 2.27 11.10 -11.69
C HIS A 138 1.98 12.43 -10.95
N ASP A 139 1.69 13.53 -11.63
CA ASP A 139 1.15 14.74 -10.98
C ASP A 139 -0.23 14.41 -10.42
N MET A 140 -0.19 13.73 -9.27
CA MET A 140 -1.36 13.10 -8.70
C MET A 140 -2.12 14.08 -7.83
N PRO A 141 -3.39 14.35 -8.14
CA PRO A 141 -4.28 15.13 -7.27
C PRO A 141 -4.26 14.63 -5.82
N ALA A 142 -4.04 13.30 -5.63
CA ALA A 142 -3.92 12.68 -4.32
C ALA A 142 -2.82 13.30 -3.43
N TYR A 143 -1.74 13.83 -4.00
CA TYR A 143 -0.70 14.51 -3.21
C TYR A 143 -1.20 15.79 -2.55
N ARG A 144 -2.33 16.36 -2.99
CA ARG A 144 -3.03 17.44 -2.27
C ARG A 144 -3.48 17.01 -0.87
N LEU A 145 -3.74 15.70 -0.66
CA LEU A 145 -4.06 15.15 0.66
C LEU A 145 -2.82 15.07 1.57
N LEU A 146 -1.63 15.23 1.02
CA LEU A 146 -0.36 15.31 1.76
C LEU A 146 0.19 16.74 1.89
N LYS A 147 -0.59 17.78 1.51
CA LYS A 147 -0.16 19.20 1.49
C LYS A 147 0.38 19.70 2.84
N ASP A 148 -0.11 19.14 3.94
CA ASP A 148 0.27 19.53 5.29
C ASP A 148 1.51 18.79 5.80
N THR A 149 2.17 17.99 4.97
CA THR A 149 3.44 17.35 5.27
C THR A 149 4.55 18.38 5.38
N ARG A 150 5.29 18.41 6.49
CA ARG A 150 6.33 19.43 6.75
C ARG A 150 7.58 19.25 5.90
N ASN A 151 7.94 18.01 5.59
CA ASN A 151 9.11 17.69 4.80
C ASN A 151 8.74 16.71 3.68
N ILE A 152 8.78 17.18 2.45
CA ILE A 152 8.52 16.36 1.26
C ILE A 152 9.81 16.26 0.46
N VAL A 153 10.26 15.02 0.25
CA VAL A 153 11.37 14.68 -0.63
C VAL A 153 10.80 14.04 -1.89
N GLN A 154 11.08 14.62 -3.03
CA GLN A 154 10.75 14.03 -4.33
C GLN A 154 11.97 13.30 -4.89
N ILE A 155 11.79 12.05 -5.29
CA ILE A 155 12.84 11.25 -5.92
C ILE A 155 13.13 11.85 -7.30
N PRO A 156 14.40 12.02 -7.71
CA PRO A 156 14.74 12.48 -9.06
C PRO A 156 14.14 11.59 -10.16
N GLU A 157 13.73 12.17 -11.29
CA GLU A 157 13.05 11.45 -12.38
C GLU A 157 13.87 10.28 -12.97
N ASP A 158 15.18 10.40 -12.98
CA ASP A 158 16.10 9.36 -13.45
C ASP A 158 16.33 8.23 -12.44
N GLU A 159 15.88 8.41 -11.19
CA GLU A 159 16.04 7.44 -10.11
C GLU A 159 14.75 6.63 -9.80
N ILE A 160 13.59 7.04 -10.31
CA ILE A 160 12.27 6.50 -9.89
C ILE A 160 12.07 5.01 -10.20
N TYR A 161 12.68 4.49 -11.26
CA TYR A 161 12.47 3.11 -11.68
C TYR A 161 13.08 2.09 -10.72
N ASP A 162 14.20 2.42 -10.08
CA ASP A 162 14.83 1.56 -9.08
C ASP A 162 14.39 1.98 -7.67
N VAL A 163 13.47 1.24 -7.08
CA VAL A 163 12.94 1.54 -5.73
C VAL A 163 14.05 1.66 -4.67
N MET A 164 15.19 0.97 -4.88
CA MET A 164 16.32 1.02 -3.95
C MET A 164 16.98 2.40 -3.89
N ASN A 165 16.80 3.24 -4.92
CA ASN A 165 17.33 4.61 -4.93
C ASN A 165 16.61 5.52 -3.92
N SER A 166 15.41 5.17 -3.48
CA SER A 166 14.71 5.93 -2.43
C SER A 166 15.22 5.64 -1.01
N LEU A 167 15.96 4.54 -0.79
CA LEU A 167 16.47 4.17 0.55
C LEU A 167 17.34 5.24 1.21
N PRO A 168 18.29 5.91 0.52
CA PRO A 168 19.10 6.96 1.14
C PRO A 168 18.25 8.11 1.71
N TYR A 169 17.21 8.53 1.01
CA TYR A 169 16.29 9.57 1.47
C TYR A 169 15.49 9.13 2.69
N ILE A 170 14.96 7.90 2.65
CA ILE A 170 14.24 7.29 3.77
C ILE A 170 15.14 7.16 5.00
N PHE A 171 16.36 6.64 4.85
CA PHE A 171 17.29 6.44 5.95
C PHE A 171 17.74 7.76 6.57
N ASN A 172 17.94 8.80 5.75
CA ASN A 172 18.26 10.14 6.26
C ASN A 172 17.13 10.70 7.14
N ILE A 173 15.86 10.58 6.69
CA ILE A 173 14.70 11.02 7.48
C ILE A 173 14.59 10.21 8.78
N LEU A 174 14.75 8.91 8.70
CA LEU A 174 14.72 8.05 9.88
C LEU A 174 15.80 8.44 10.88
N GLU A 175 17.02 8.73 10.44
CA GLU A 175 18.11 9.08 11.35
C GLU A 175 17.89 10.46 12.00
N GLN A 176 17.45 11.46 11.25
CA GLN A 176 17.11 12.78 11.76
C GLN A 176 15.93 12.76 12.75
N GLY A 177 14.97 11.85 12.53
CA GLY A 177 13.77 11.69 13.35
C GLY A 177 13.90 10.67 14.49
N ARG A 178 15.10 10.18 14.82
CA ARG A 178 15.29 9.08 15.77
C ARG A 178 14.65 9.31 17.14
N ASP A 179 14.78 10.51 17.68
CA ASP A 179 14.30 10.88 19.01
C ASP A 179 13.00 11.71 18.96
N GLN A 180 12.23 11.54 17.87
CA GLN A 180 10.97 12.26 17.65
C GLN A 180 9.81 11.30 17.46
N ARG A 181 8.60 11.83 17.62
CA ARG A 181 7.41 11.20 17.07
C ARG A 181 7.41 11.48 15.57
N LEU A 182 7.60 10.45 14.75
CA LEU A 182 7.82 10.55 13.32
C LEU A 182 6.74 9.83 12.54
N VAL A 183 6.15 10.49 11.55
CA VAL A 183 5.39 9.85 10.47
C VAL A 183 6.13 10.03 9.17
N LEU A 184 6.37 8.95 8.46
CA LEU A 184 6.98 8.93 7.15
C LEU A 184 6.08 8.18 6.17
N TYR A 185 5.50 8.91 5.22
CA TYR A 185 4.78 8.33 4.09
C TYR A 185 5.75 8.07 2.93
N VAL A 186 5.66 6.89 2.34
CA VAL A 186 6.51 6.47 1.21
C VAL A 186 5.61 6.02 0.07
N ASN A 187 5.87 6.54 -1.13
CA ASN A 187 5.30 6.04 -2.37
C ASN A 187 6.41 5.90 -3.41
N ASN A 188 6.47 4.75 -4.07
CA ASN A 188 7.44 4.43 -5.12
C ASN A 188 6.81 3.57 -6.22
N LEU A 189 7.54 3.34 -7.32
CA LEU A 189 7.02 2.60 -8.47
C LEU A 189 6.87 1.07 -8.27
N GLY A 190 7.36 0.51 -7.19
CA GLY A 190 7.13 -0.89 -6.82
C GLY A 190 7.14 -1.88 -7.98
N SER A 191 5.98 -2.50 -8.23
CA SER A 191 5.77 -3.48 -9.29
C SER A 191 5.04 -2.89 -10.52
N HIS A 192 5.17 -1.58 -10.76
CA HIS A 192 4.58 -0.90 -11.92
C HIS A 192 4.99 -1.55 -13.25
N PRO A 193 4.12 -1.62 -14.25
CA PRO A 193 4.45 -2.09 -15.60
C PRO A 193 5.69 -1.41 -16.17
N ALA A 194 6.47 -2.15 -16.97
CA ALA A 194 7.86 -2.05 -17.36
C ALA A 194 8.83 -2.76 -16.38
N TYR A 195 8.32 -3.29 -15.29
CA TYR A 195 8.94 -4.24 -14.35
C TYR A 195 10.45 -4.04 -14.16
N TYR A 196 10.82 -2.97 -13.46
CA TYR A 196 12.22 -2.73 -13.15
C TYR A 196 12.65 -3.57 -11.94
N TYR A 197 13.80 -4.22 -12.08
CA TYR A 197 14.54 -4.89 -11.00
C TYR A 197 16.01 -4.98 -11.36
N ARG A 198 16.86 -5.01 -10.34
CA ARG A 198 18.32 -5.17 -10.48
C ARG A 198 18.65 -6.58 -10.94
N GLU A 199 19.80 -6.77 -11.58
CA GLU A 199 20.22 -8.08 -12.13
C GLU A 199 20.26 -9.18 -11.06
N LYS A 200 20.65 -8.85 -9.83
CA LYS A 200 20.64 -9.81 -8.71
C LYS A 200 19.24 -10.33 -8.32
N ASN A 201 18.18 -9.58 -8.64
CA ASN A 201 16.80 -9.96 -8.39
C ASN A 201 16.14 -10.69 -9.59
N LYS A 202 16.91 -10.93 -10.65
CA LYS A 202 16.50 -11.67 -11.84
C LYS A 202 16.59 -13.18 -11.61
N VAL A 203 15.64 -13.74 -10.89
CA VAL A 203 15.63 -15.15 -10.46
C VAL A 203 14.68 -16.00 -11.28
N PHE A 204 13.48 -15.49 -11.57
CA PHE A 204 12.49 -16.21 -12.35
C PHE A 204 12.71 -15.97 -13.85
N LEU A 205 12.97 -17.05 -14.60
CA LEU A 205 13.35 -17.00 -16.01
C LEU A 205 12.62 -18.06 -16.85
N PRO A 206 12.44 -17.82 -18.17
CA PRO A 206 12.71 -16.57 -18.87
C PRO A 206 11.76 -15.47 -18.46
N ASP A 207 12.20 -14.21 -18.52
CA ASP A 207 11.42 -13.03 -18.14
C ASP A 207 11.17 -12.10 -19.33
N GLU A 208 10.07 -11.34 -19.31
CA GLU A 208 9.71 -10.35 -20.31
C GLU A 208 9.15 -9.08 -19.66
N ARG A 209 9.80 -7.97 -19.92
CA ARG A 209 9.43 -6.65 -19.38
C ARG A 209 8.69 -5.78 -20.38
N ASN A 210 8.61 -6.21 -21.64
CA ASN A 210 7.96 -5.42 -22.69
C ASN A 210 6.44 -5.51 -22.57
N MET A 211 5.85 -4.45 -22.02
CA MET A 211 4.41 -4.32 -21.84
C MET A 211 3.73 -3.54 -22.99
N VAL A 212 4.47 -3.16 -24.03
CA VAL A 212 3.88 -2.52 -25.23
C VAL A 212 3.17 -3.56 -26.09
N PHE A 213 3.76 -4.77 -26.23
CA PHE A 213 3.18 -5.88 -26.97
C PHE A 213 3.21 -7.18 -26.14
N PRO A 214 2.54 -7.19 -24.96
CA PRO A 214 2.66 -8.32 -24.03
C PRO A 214 2.11 -9.64 -24.60
N THR A 215 1.15 -9.59 -25.52
CA THR A 215 0.56 -10.77 -26.18
C THR A 215 1.53 -11.51 -27.12
N MET A 216 2.68 -10.91 -27.47
CA MET A 216 3.72 -11.56 -28.29
C MET A 216 4.56 -12.56 -27.50
N PHE A 217 4.45 -12.59 -26.19
CA PHE A 217 5.27 -13.41 -25.30
C PHE A 217 4.43 -14.40 -24.51
N PRO A 218 5.00 -15.54 -24.09
CA PRO A 218 4.32 -16.42 -23.15
C PRO A 218 3.96 -15.68 -21.87
N LYS A 219 2.71 -15.84 -21.40
CA LYS A 219 2.22 -15.24 -20.14
C LYS A 219 3.21 -15.48 -18.99
N GLN A 220 3.79 -16.69 -18.91
CA GLN A 220 4.73 -17.04 -17.84
C GLN A 220 5.97 -16.13 -17.77
N ASN A 221 6.44 -15.61 -18.92
CA ASN A 221 7.59 -14.70 -18.93
C ASN A 221 7.25 -13.34 -18.28
N ILE A 222 6.01 -12.88 -18.46
CA ILE A 222 5.50 -11.66 -17.82
C ILE A 222 5.32 -11.87 -16.32
N VAL A 223 4.75 -13.02 -15.92
CA VAL A 223 4.66 -13.41 -14.50
C VAL A 223 6.04 -13.49 -13.86
N ASN A 224 7.04 -14.04 -14.57
CA ASN A 224 8.43 -14.11 -14.09
C ASN A 224 9.03 -12.71 -13.88
N ALA A 225 8.83 -11.79 -14.83
CA ALA A 225 9.29 -10.42 -14.69
C ALA A 225 8.61 -9.70 -13.52
N TYR A 226 7.31 -9.89 -13.35
CA TYR A 226 6.55 -9.36 -12.23
C TYR A 226 7.06 -9.91 -10.88
N ASP A 227 7.24 -11.22 -10.76
CA ASP A 227 7.75 -11.86 -9.54
C ASP A 227 9.18 -11.41 -9.20
N ASN A 228 10.00 -11.08 -10.19
CA ASN A 228 11.33 -10.49 -9.98
C ASN A 228 11.24 -9.07 -9.38
N THR A 229 10.20 -8.28 -9.70
CA THR A 229 9.99 -6.98 -9.02
C THR A 229 9.63 -7.18 -7.55
N ILE A 230 8.90 -8.25 -7.21
CA ILE A 230 8.53 -8.56 -5.82
C ILE A 230 9.77 -8.94 -5.01
N LEU A 231 10.72 -9.69 -5.58
CA LEU A 231 12.02 -9.96 -4.93
C LEU A 231 12.78 -8.66 -4.60
N GLN A 232 12.74 -7.67 -5.48
CA GLN A 232 13.36 -6.37 -5.20
C GLN A 232 12.59 -5.58 -4.13
N ASN A 233 11.26 -5.63 -4.15
CA ASN A 233 10.43 -5.02 -3.11
C ASN A 233 10.66 -5.69 -1.73
N ASP A 234 10.86 -7.02 -1.68
CA ASP A 234 11.24 -7.73 -0.47
C ASP A 234 12.52 -7.18 0.15
N GLU A 235 13.57 -7.02 -0.67
CA GLU A 235 14.83 -6.44 -0.24
C GLU A 235 14.68 -4.99 0.22
N PHE A 236 13.92 -4.18 -0.51
CA PHE A 236 13.64 -2.79 -0.17
C PHE A 236 12.96 -2.67 1.19
N ILE A 237 11.86 -3.38 1.39
CA ILE A 237 11.06 -3.35 2.61
C ILE A 237 11.87 -3.89 3.80
N TYR A 238 12.56 -5.02 3.60
CA TYR A 238 13.40 -5.61 4.63
C TYR A 238 14.51 -4.65 5.08
N SER A 239 15.16 -3.93 4.14
CA SER A 239 16.19 -2.95 4.46
C SER A 239 15.68 -1.81 5.36
N ILE A 240 14.44 -1.40 5.18
CA ILE A 240 13.80 -0.38 6.01
C ILE A 240 13.48 -0.95 7.39
N ILE A 241 12.87 -2.15 7.46
CA ILE A 241 12.52 -2.80 8.72
C ILE A 241 13.76 -3.04 9.58
N GLU A 242 14.90 -3.41 8.99
CA GLU A 242 16.18 -3.53 9.70
C GLU A 242 16.63 -2.23 10.36
N LYS A 243 16.28 -1.07 9.81
CA LYS A 243 16.54 0.25 10.44
C LYS A 243 15.53 0.62 11.54
N LEU A 244 14.38 -0.05 11.55
CA LEU A 244 13.29 0.22 12.50
C LEU A 244 13.29 -0.71 13.71
N LYS A 245 13.95 -1.87 13.66
CA LYS A 245 13.84 -2.92 14.69
C LYS A 245 14.23 -2.49 16.09
N ASP A 246 15.19 -1.57 16.23
CA ASP A 246 15.68 -1.05 17.50
C ASP A 246 14.96 0.24 17.95
N ARG A 247 13.81 0.57 17.32
CA ARG A 247 12.99 1.75 17.63
C ARG A 247 11.60 1.31 18.12
N ASN A 248 10.86 2.22 18.71
CA ASN A 248 9.42 2.08 18.86
C ASN A 248 8.80 2.35 17.49
N ALA A 249 8.49 1.31 16.70
CA ALA A 249 8.20 1.50 15.29
C ALA A 249 7.13 0.55 14.72
N VAL A 250 6.40 1.10 13.74
CA VAL A 250 5.46 0.39 12.86
C VAL A 250 5.90 0.55 11.41
N TYR A 251 5.83 -0.53 10.65
CA TYR A 251 5.86 -0.51 9.20
C TYR A 251 4.52 -1.01 8.67
N PHE A 252 3.75 -0.13 8.06
CA PHE A 252 2.46 -0.46 7.47
C PHE A 252 2.52 -0.35 5.95
N TYR A 253 2.36 -1.47 5.26
CA TYR A 253 2.33 -1.56 3.81
C TYR A 253 0.91 -1.80 3.31
N CYS A 254 0.51 -1.06 2.27
CA CYS A 254 -0.67 -1.37 1.46
C CYS A 254 -0.37 -0.98 0.01
N SER A 255 -0.68 -1.87 -0.95
CA SER A 255 -0.57 -1.52 -2.37
C SER A 255 -1.81 -0.77 -2.83
N ASP A 256 -1.64 0.09 -3.81
CA ASP A 256 -2.68 0.95 -4.37
C ASP A 256 -3.72 0.18 -5.20
N HIS A 257 -3.27 -0.72 -6.07
CA HIS A 257 -4.07 -1.65 -6.86
C HIS A 257 -3.27 -2.90 -7.20
N GLY A 258 -3.91 -3.90 -7.75
CA GLY A 258 -3.24 -5.01 -8.39
C GLY A 258 -3.09 -4.78 -9.91
N GLN A 259 -2.75 -5.83 -10.64
CA GLN A 259 -2.68 -5.76 -12.10
C GLN A 259 -2.86 -7.12 -12.75
N SER A 260 -3.31 -7.12 -14.00
CA SER A 260 -3.43 -8.32 -14.82
C SER A 260 -2.09 -8.67 -15.47
N LEU A 261 -1.75 -9.95 -15.46
CA LEU A 261 -0.50 -10.50 -16.00
C LEU A 261 -0.75 -11.43 -17.21
N GLY A 262 -1.90 -11.24 -17.90
CA GLY A 262 -2.35 -12.05 -19.04
C GLY A 262 -3.56 -12.93 -18.73
N GLU A 263 -4.16 -12.79 -17.53
CA GLU A 263 -5.38 -13.50 -17.19
C GLU A 263 -6.52 -13.08 -18.12
N ARG A 264 -7.20 -14.06 -18.73
CA ARG A 264 -8.29 -13.82 -19.69
C ARG A 264 -7.94 -12.82 -20.81
N GLY A 265 -6.62 -12.74 -21.16
CA GLY A 265 -6.10 -11.81 -22.17
C GLY A 265 -5.94 -10.36 -21.68
N ASN A 266 -6.14 -10.09 -20.39
CA ASN A 266 -5.92 -8.78 -19.80
C ASN A 266 -4.46 -8.61 -19.33
N TYR A 267 -3.92 -7.42 -19.52
CA TYR A 267 -2.56 -7.04 -19.11
C TYR A 267 -2.61 -5.68 -18.43
N THR A 268 -1.70 -5.44 -17.48
CA THR A 268 -1.60 -4.21 -16.70
C THR A 268 -2.89 -3.84 -15.95
N GLN A 269 -3.19 -2.57 -15.75
CA GLN A 269 -4.47 -2.06 -15.27
C GLN A 269 -5.24 -1.44 -16.43
N ASN A 270 -6.56 -1.64 -16.46
CA ASN A 270 -7.43 -1.15 -17.54
C ASN A 270 -8.65 -0.36 -17.06
N GLY A 271 -8.71 -0.03 -15.76
CA GLY A 271 -9.80 0.73 -15.16
C GLY A 271 -11.06 -0.09 -14.84
N SER A 272 -11.11 -1.39 -15.19
CA SER A 272 -12.27 -2.22 -14.88
C SER A 272 -12.28 -2.69 -13.44
N MET A 273 -13.36 -2.39 -12.72
CA MET A 273 -13.57 -2.83 -11.34
C MET A 273 -13.94 -4.32 -11.23
N ASP A 274 -14.22 -4.99 -12.35
CA ASP A 274 -14.69 -6.39 -12.42
C ASP A 274 -13.52 -7.39 -12.57
N ILE A 275 -12.27 -6.91 -12.56
CA ILE A 275 -11.08 -7.74 -12.70
C ILE A 275 -10.46 -7.98 -11.33
N PRO A 276 -10.57 -9.19 -10.74
CA PRO A 276 -10.10 -9.46 -9.39
C PRO A 276 -8.58 -9.26 -9.23
N GLU A 277 -7.78 -9.61 -10.24
CA GLU A 277 -6.32 -9.43 -10.21
C GLU A 277 -5.90 -7.97 -10.07
N GLN A 278 -6.77 -7.03 -10.44
CA GLN A 278 -6.53 -5.59 -10.30
C GLN A 278 -7.08 -5.03 -8.98
N ARG A 279 -7.90 -5.81 -8.24
CA ARG A 279 -8.61 -5.37 -7.04
C ARG A 279 -8.04 -5.93 -5.74
N TYR A 280 -7.45 -7.14 -5.74
CA TYR A 280 -6.91 -7.76 -4.53
C TYR A 280 -5.44 -7.37 -4.34
N VAL A 281 -5.18 -6.54 -3.32
CA VAL A 281 -3.88 -5.91 -3.09
C VAL A 281 -3.16 -6.47 -1.88
N ALA A 282 -1.83 -6.42 -1.93
CA ALA A 282 -0.99 -6.73 -0.79
C ALA A 282 -1.20 -5.71 0.34
N CYS A 283 -1.41 -6.19 1.56
CA CYS A 283 -1.48 -5.36 2.75
C CYS A 283 -0.95 -6.15 3.95
N PHE A 284 0.02 -5.57 4.66
CA PHE A 284 0.60 -6.18 5.86
C PHE A 284 1.19 -5.12 6.79
N VAL A 285 1.35 -5.51 8.05
CA VAL A 285 1.93 -4.67 9.10
C VAL A 285 3.04 -5.43 9.79
N TRP A 286 4.10 -4.72 10.15
CA TRP A 286 5.12 -5.20 11.05
C TRP A 286 5.29 -4.21 12.21
N PHE A 287 5.48 -4.75 13.42
CA PHE A 287 5.74 -4.00 14.63
C PHE A 287 7.09 -4.39 15.22
N SER A 288 7.86 -3.40 15.67
CA SER A 288 9.05 -3.67 16.47
C SER A 288 8.70 -4.28 17.84
N ASP A 289 9.66 -4.96 18.44
CA ASP A 289 9.48 -5.53 19.79
C ASP A 289 9.14 -4.46 20.83
N LEU A 290 9.71 -3.25 20.68
CA LEU A 290 9.42 -2.16 21.58
C LEU A 290 7.96 -1.67 21.40
N PHE A 291 7.48 -1.53 20.14
CA PHE A 291 6.10 -1.13 19.88
C PHE A 291 5.10 -2.16 20.44
N ARG A 292 5.40 -3.45 20.29
CA ARG A 292 4.57 -4.54 20.86
C ARG A 292 4.45 -4.44 22.39
N LYS A 293 5.52 -4.03 23.06
CA LYS A 293 5.55 -3.84 24.53
C LYS A 293 4.81 -2.60 24.97
N THR A 294 4.91 -1.50 24.22
CA THR A 294 4.30 -0.21 24.60
C THR A 294 2.83 -0.11 24.18
N HIS A 295 2.42 -0.85 23.12
CA HIS A 295 1.06 -0.81 22.56
C HIS A 295 0.41 -2.20 22.45
N PRO A 296 0.42 -3.03 23.51
CA PRO A 296 0.02 -4.44 23.43
C PRO A 296 -1.44 -4.65 22.99
N ASP A 297 -2.34 -3.75 23.38
CA ASP A 297 -3.76 -3.84 23.03
C ASP A 297 -3.99 -3.53 21.55
N MET A 298 -3.29 -2.53 21.02
CA MET A 298 -3.35 -2.17 19.60
C MET A 298 -2.87 -3.31 18.72
N VAL A 299 -1.72 -3.91 19.06
CA VAL A 299 -1.15 -5.03 18.33
C VAL A 299 -2.08 -6.24 18.39
N ARG A 300 -2.56 -6.61 19.57
CA ARG A 300 -3.49 -7.74 19.76
C ARG A 300 -4.78 -7.58 18.96
N ASN A 301 -5.36 -6.36 18.95
CA ASN A 301 -6.58 -6.10 18.19
C ASN A 301 -6.32 -6.24 16.68
N LEU A 302 -5.19 -5.73 16.19
CA LEU A 302 -4.84 -5.81 14.77
C LEU A 302 -4.59 -7.27 14.35
N GLU A 303 -3.88 -8.07 15.17
CA GLU A 303 -3.68 -9.51 14.95
C GLU A 303 -5.03 -10.24 14.92
N ALA A 304 -5.89 -10.03 15.90
CA ALA A 304 -7.22 -10.64 15.96
C ALA A 304 -8.10 -10.24 14.76
N ASN A 305 -8.00 -9.00 14.30
CA ASN A 305 -8.74 -8.53 13.13
C ASN A 305 -8.21 -9.14 11.82
N ALA A 306 -6.90 -9.34 11.70
CA ALA A 306 -6.31 -10.02 10.55
C ALA A 306 -6.76 -11.49 10.43
N GLU A 307 -6.95 -12.18 11.56
CA GLU A 307 -7.46 -13.55 11.59
C GLU A 307 -8.97 -13.63 11.35
N ARG A 308 -9.73 -12.69 11.94
CA ARG A 308 -11.20 -12.74 12.00
C ARG A 308 -11.89 -12.20 10.75
N LEU A 309 -11.32 -11.13 10.15
CA LEU A 309 -11.99 -10.44 9.05
C LEU A 309 -11.83 -11.22 7.74
N PRO A 310 -12.93 -11.59 7.08
CA PRO A 310 -12.85 -12.33 5.81
C PRO A 310 -12.27 -11.48 4.69
N MET A 311 -12.48 -10.16 4.74
CA MET A 311 -12.00 -9.17 3.79
C MET A 311 -12.02 -7.78 4.43
N ILE A 312 -11.09 -6.94 4.02
CA ILE A 312 -11.06 -5.49 4.26
C ILE A 312 -10.90 -4.75 2.92
N SER A 313 -10.86 -3.41 2.97
CA SER A 313 -10.64 -2.56 1.78
C SER A 313 -9.72 -1.38 2.12
N HIS A 314 -9.41 -0.53 1.16
CA HIS A 314 -8.70 0.73 1.40
C HIS A 314 -9.43 1.66 2.38
N ASP A 315 -10.73 1.46 2.62
CA ASP A 315 -11.52 2.23 3.59
C ASP A 315 -10.92 2.22 5.00
N TYR A 316 -10.19 1.14 5.33
CA TYR A 316 -9.57 0.98 6.65
C TYR A 316 -8.23 1.73 6.79
N PHE A 317 -7.61 2.12 5.67
CA PHE A 317 -6.24 2.64 5.68
C PHE A 317 -6.14 3.97 6.44
N PHE A 318 -6.94 4.98 6.06
CA PHE A 318 -6.95 6.31 6.68
C PHE A 318 -7.16 6.25 8.20
N HIS A 319 -8.16 5.51 8.64
CA HIS A 319 -8.55 5.39 10.05
C HIS A 319 -7.50 4.63 10.87
N THR A 320 -6.90 3.57 10.27
CA THR A 320 -5.85 2.79 10.92
C THR A 320 -4.56 3.57 11.05
N VAL A 321 -4.15 4.32 10.03
CA VAL A 321 -2.95 5.16 10.06
C VAL A 321 -3.01 6.17 11.22
N ILE A 322 -4.14 6.85 11.38
CA ILE A 322 -4.33 7.82 12.49
C ILE A 322 -4.23 7.11 13.85
N ALA A 323 -4.90 5.96 13.97
CA ALA A 323 -4.92 5.19 15.22
C ALA A 323 -3.55 4.62 15.61
N LEU A 324 -2.71 4.21 14.62
CA LEU A 324 -1.33 3.77 14.85
C LEU A 324 -0.46 4.86 15.50
N GLY A 325 -0.81 6.13 15.33
CA GLY A 325 -0.21 7.27 16.07
C GLY A 325 -0.79 7.50 17.45
N SER A 326 -1.58 6.57 17.98
CA SER A 326 -2.30 6.73 19.27
C SER A 326 -3.18 8.00 19.31
N ILE A 327 -3.65 8.43 18.13
CA ILE A 327 -4.52 9.61 18.00
C ILE A 327 -5.98 9.15 18.02
N SER A 328 -6.73 9.66 19.02
CA SER A 328 -8.19 9.57 19.08
C SER A 328 -8.80 10.84 18.53
N SER A 329 -9.62 10.75 17.51
CA SER A 329 -10.26 11.89 16.85
C SER A 329 -11.65 11.50 16.34
N GLN A 330 -12.53 12.50 16.25
CA GLN A 330 -13.87 12.34 15.68
C GLN A 330 -13.86 11.93 14.19
N VAL A 331 -12.74 12.13 13.49
CA VAL A 331 -12.60 11.69 12.11
C VAL A 331 -12.40 10.18 11.99
N VAL A 332 -11.93 9.51 13.05
CA VAL A 332 -11.68 8.07 13.04
C VAL A 332 -12.99 7.30 13.29
N ASP A 333 -13.42 6.54 12.29
CA ASP A 333 -14.47 5.54 12.48
C ASP A 333 -13.85 4.27 13.13
N PRO A 334 -14.24 3.91 14.37
CA PRO A 334 -13.71 2.73 15.04
C PRO A 334 -14.06 1.41 14.32
N GLY A 335 -15.11 1.41 13.50
CA GLY A 335 -15.50 0.28 12.68
C GLY A 335 -14.61 0.09 11.42
N LEU A 336 -13.81 1.09 11.07
CA LEU A 336 -12.85 1.05 9.96
C LEU A 336 -11.39 1.14 10.44
N ASN A 337 -11.14 1.08 11.73
CA ASN A 337 -9.83 1.15 12.34
C ASN A 337 -9.35 -0.26 12.76
N LEU A 338 -8.39 -0.83 12.06
CA LEU A 338 -7.87 -2.18 12.33
C LEU A 338 -7.25 -2.36 13.72
N CYS A 339 -6.90 -1.27 14.41
CA CYS A 339 -6.43 -1.31 15.80
C CYS A 339 -7.58 -1.35 16.83
N SER A 340 -8.84 -1.25 16.38
CA SER A 340 -10.04 -1.26 17.23
C SER A 340 -10.55 -2.69 17.46
N PRO A 341 -11.10 -3.02 18.64
CA PRO A 341 -11.81 -4.29 18.85
C PRO A 341 -13.18 -4.33 18.15
N CYS A 342 -13.69 -3.20 17.68
CA CYS A 342 -15.03 -3.04 17.12
C CYS A 342 -15.06 -2.94 15.60
N VAL A 343 -14.05 -3.48 14.90
CA VAL A 343 -13.95 -3.40 13.44
C VAL A 343 -15.09 -4.17 12.78
N ARG A 344 -15.75 -3.53 11.82
CA ARG A 344 -16.78 -4.14 10.98
C ARG A 344 -16.10 -4.86 9.79
N PRO A 345 -16.62 -6.00 9.31
CA PRO A 345 -16.16 -6.57 8.05
C PRO A 345 -16.53 -5.66 6.87
N PHE A 346 -15.70 -5.67 5.82
CA PHE A 346 -16.05 -5.05 4.55
C PHE A 346 -17.17 -5.86 3.87
N THR A 347 -18.19 -5.18 3.40
CA THR A 347 -19.39 -5.78 2.77
C THR A 347 -19.63 -5.30 1.34
N GLY A 348 -18.71 -4.45 0.82
CA GLY A 348 -18.81 -3.92 -0.53
C GLY A 348 -18.66 -5.01 -1.62
N ASP A 349 -19.15 -4.71 -2.80
CA ASP A 349 -19.06 -5.61 -3.94
C ASP A 349 -17.66 -5.64 -4.54
N VAL A 350 -17.06 -6.83 -4.62
CA VAL A 350 -15.75 -7.08 -5.22
C VAL A 350 -15.84 -8.36 -6.05
N PRO A 351 -15.24 -8.39 -7.25
CA PRO A 351 -15.29 -9.59 -8.09
C PRO A 351 -14.68 -10.79 -7.35
N ALA A 352 -15.31 -11.95 -7.50
CA ALA A 352 -14.79 -13.19 -6.94
C ALA A 352 -13.43 -13.54 -7.54
N PHE A 353 -12.52 -14.10 -6.70
CA PHE A 353 -11.20 -14.56 -7.13
C PHE A 353 -10.98 -16.03 -6.72
N PRO A 354 -11.65 -16.99 -7.41
CA PRO A 354 -11.68 -18.40 -7.00
C PRO A 354 -10.29 -19.05 -6.93
N GLU A 355 -9.36 -18.66 -7.82
CA GLU A 355 -8.00 -19.17 -7.83
C GLU A 355 -7.25 -18.77 -6.55
N TYR A 356 -7.40 -17.52 -6.13
CA TYR A 356 -6.81 -17.01 -4.90
C TYR A 356 -7.47 -17.59 -3.65
N ASP A 357 -8.79 -17.76 -3.66
CA ASP A 357 -9.51 -18.41 -2.56
C ASP A 357 -9.01 -19.83 -2.32
N ARG A 358 -8.79 -20.60 -3.39
CA ARG A 358 -8.20 -21.95 -3.33
C ARG A 358 -6.76 -21.92 -2.77
N GLN A 359 -5.93 -20.98 -3.23
CA GLN A 359 -4.57 -20.79 -2.71
C GLN A 359 -4.57 -20.56 -1.19
N LEU A 360 -5.45 -19.69 -0.69
CA LEU A 360 -5.58 -19.43 0.75
C LEU A 360 -6.07 -20.65 1.54
N GLU A 361 -7.01 -21.43 0.99
CA GLU A 361 -7.48 -22.68 1.60
C GLU A 361 -6.35 -23.71 1.70
N GLU A 362 -5.57 -23.88 0.64
CA GLU A 362 -4.44 -24.80 0.63
C GLU A 362 -3.34 -24.37 1.62
N MET A 363 -3.09 -23.07 1.75
CA MET A 363 -2.19 -22.52 2.75
C MET A 363 -2.67 -22.88 4.17
N ARG A 364 -3.95 -22.62 4.48
CA ARG A 364 -4.53 -22.94 5.80
C ARG A 364 -4.44 -24.42 6.13
N LYS A 365 -4.71 -25.30 5.17
CA LYS A 365 -4.55 -26.75 5.33
C LYS A 365 -3.10 -27.14 5.64
N ARG A 366 -2.13 -26.53 4.96
CA ARG A 366 -0.69 -26.79 5.21
C ARG A 366 -0.24 -26.31 6.60
N LEU A 367 -0.77 -25.20 7.10
CA LEU A 367 -0.46 -24.70 8.44
C LEU A 367 -1.06 -25.58 9.51
N SER A 368 -2.34 -25.98 9.41
CA SER A 368 -3.01 -26.87 10.38
C SER A 368 -2.31 -28.24 10.51
N THR A 369 -1.84 -28.82 9.40
CA THR A 369 -1.12 -30.11 9.43
C THR A 369 0.29 -30.01 10.04
N LYS A 370 0.92 -28.83 10.03
CA LYS A 370 2.22 -28.62 10.72
C LYS A 370 2.07 -28.52 12.24
N ASP A 371 0.97 -27.94 12.70
CA ASP A 371 0.68 -27.82 14.14
C ASP A 371 0.25 -29.16 14.76
N GLU A 372 -0.24 -30.12 13.94
CA GLU A 372 -0.60 -31.48 14.36
C GLU A 372 0.58 -32.44 14.39
N MET A 373 1.77 -32.09 13.90
CA MET A 373 2.95 -32.95 14.01
C MET A 373 3.50 -32.91 15.45
N PRO A 374 3.53 -34.03 16.16
CA PRO A 374 4.11 -34.06 17.49
C PRO A 374 5.58 -33.63 17.40
N VAL A 375 5.99 -32.74 18.30
CA VAL A 375 7.39 -32.37 18.48
C VAL A 375 8.14 -33.67 18.69
N ALA A 376 8.86 -34.11 17.66
CA ALA A 376 9.69 -35.30 17.75
C ALA A 376 10.64 -35.12 18.94
N GLY A 377 10.53 -36.00 19.91
CA GLY A 377 11.18 -35.93 21.18
C GLY A 377 12.69 -35.73 21.09
N LYS A 378 13.19 -35.03 22.08
CA LYS A 378 14.58 -34.77 22.38
C LYS A 378 15.48 -36.02 22.22
#